data_49b586e15de160ef85babdb5db25519c
#
_entry.id   49b586e15de160ef85babdb5db25519c
#
_cell.length_a   1.000
_cell.length_b   1.000
_cell.length_c   1.000
_cell.angle_alpha   90.00
_cell.angle_beta   90.00
_cell.angle_gamma   90.00
#
_symmetry.space_group_name_H-M   'P 1'
#
loop_
_entity.id
_entity.type
_entity.pdbx_description
1 polymer ?
#
loop_
_entity_poly.entity_id
_entity_poly.type
_entity_poly.pdbx_seq_one_letter_code
_entity_poly.pdbx_strand_id
1 'polypeptide(L)'
;MENIRFVFACILTVALLFVAASLFERFLVKDRKAFSSTHYISYTAIFAALAGVLMLVEIPLFFAPGFYKLDLSEIPIFICTFYLGPVAGVAAELVKVMVKLLLKGTSTAFVGDFANFVVGCSFVLPASVVYHAHPGRKTALLGMAVGTAVMTVFGSAFNAVYLLPKFATLFHMPLDAIIAMGTKINASITSVSTLVLFAVVPFNLLKGVVVSLLTFLLYKRISPLLHRGDEKKLQRRKAQGENA
;
A
#
# COMPACT_ATOMS: atom_id res chain seq x y z
N MET A 1 24.87 -11.15 -12.16
CA MET A 1 24.21 -12.10 -11.21
C MET A 1 23.35 -11.40 -10.17
N GLU A 2 23.71 -10.23 -9.64
CA GLU A 2 22.89 -9.50 -8.65
C GLU A 2 21.51 -9.09 -9.17
N ASN A 3 21.41 -8.57 -10.39
CA ASN A 3 20.15 -8.15 -10.99
C ASN A 3 19.14 -9.30 -11.15
N ILE A 4 19.64 -10.50 -11.49
CA ILE A 4 18.79 -11.70 -11.64
C ILE A 4 18.24 -12.13 -10.26
N ARG A 5 19.08 -12.09 -9.22
CA ARG A 5 18.66 -12.39 -7.84
C ARG A 5 17.62 -11.39 -7.35
N PHE A 6 17.79 -10.10 -7.67
CA PHE A 6 16.82 -9.07 -7.32
C PHE A 6 15.46 -9.31 -8.00
N VAL A 7 15.45 -9.55 -9.31
CA VAL A 7 14.21 -9.84 -10.06
C VAL A 7 13.52 -11.09 -9.50
N PHE A 8 14.27 -12.14 -9.23
CA PHE A 8 13.72 -13.37 -8.64
C PHE A 8 13.11 -13.12 -7.25
N ALA A 9 13.80 -12.34 -6.40
CA ALA A 9 13.29 -11.96 -5.09
C ALA A 9 11.99 -11.13 -5.19
N CYS A 10 11.90 -10.20 -6.16
CA CYS A 10 10.69 -9.43 -6.42
C CYS A 10 9.52 -10.33 -6.82
N ILE A 11 9.73 -11.24 -7.78
CA ILE A 11 8.69 -12.18 -8.24
C ILE A 11 8.22 -13.07 -7.08
N LEU A 12 9.17 -13.62 -6.31
CA LEU A 12 8.85 -14.45 -5.16
C LEU A 12 8.04 -13.69 -4.11
N THR A 13 8.44 -12.46 -3.79
CA THR A 13 7.72 -11.62 -2.81
C THR A 13 6.31 -11.28 -3.29
N VAL A 14 6.14 -10.91 -4.56
CA VAL A 14 4.83 -10.67 -5.16
C VAL A 14 3.95 -11.93 -5.04
N ALA A 15 4.48 -13.10 -5.44
CA ALA A 15 3.76 -14.36 -5.34
C ALA A 15 3.36 -14.68 -3.89
N LEU A 16 4.25 -14.51 -2.92
CA LEU A 16 3.96 -14.74 -1.50
C LEU A 16 2.87 -13.80 -0.98
N LEU A 17 2.88 -12.53 -1.36
CA LEU A 17 1.85 -11.57 -0.96
C LEU A 17 0.48 -11.92 -1.57
N PHE A 18 0.42 -12.36 -2.83
CA PHE A 18 -0.81 -12.85 -3.43
C PHE A 18 -1.33 -14.13 -2.78
N VAL A 19 -0.45 -15.07 -2.43
CA VAL A 19 -0.81 -16.28 -1.68
C VAL A 19 -1.35 -15.91 -0.31
N ALA A 20 -0.68 -15.03 0.44
CA ALA A 20 -1.15 -14.58 1.74
C ALA A 20 -2.50 -13.87 1.64
N ALA A 21 -2.68 -12.96 0.67
CA ALA A 21 -3.95 -12.29 0.43
C ALA A 21 -5.07 -13.29 0.10
N SER A 22 -4.78 -14.28 -0.75
CA SER A 22 -5.73 -15.32 -1.13
C SER A 22 -6.16 -16.20 0.05
N LEU A 23 -5.21 -16.53 0.93
CA LEU A 23 -5.50 -17.26 2.16
C LEU A 23 -6.39 -16.43 3.09
N PHE A 24 -6.06 -15.16 3.33
CA PHE A 24 -6.90 -14.28 4.15
C PHE A 24 -8.30 -14.11 3.56
N GLU A 25 -8.40 -13.90 2.24
CA GLU A 25 -9.69 -13.80 1.56
C GLU A 25 -10.48 -15.10 1.70
N ARG A 26 -9.80 -16.23 1.62
CA ARG A 26 -10.44 -17.57 1.78
C ARG A 26 -11.07 -17.78 3.15
N PHE A 27 -10.45 -17.28 4.20
CA PHE A 27 -10.91 -17.50 5.58
C PHE A 27 -11.84 -16.40 6.10
N LEU A 28 -11.74 -15.16 5.58
CA LEU A 28 -12.39 -14.00 6.19
C LEU A 28 -13.54 -13.43 5.34
N VAL A 29 -13.45 -13.53 4.01
CA VAL A 29 -14.48 -12.95 3.13
C VAL A 29 -15.56 -13.98 2.84
N LYS A 30 -16.74 -13.79 3.47
CA LYS A 30 -17.89 -14.72 3.32
C LYS A 30 -18.49 -14.68 1.90
N ASP A 31 -18.71 -13.49 1.36
CA ASP A 31 -19.29 -13.28 0.03
C ASP A 31 -18.19 -12.89 -0.98
N ARG A 32 -17.42 -13.88 -1.42
CA ARG A 32 -16.35 -13.65 -2.39
C ARG A 32 -16.91 -13.25 -3.73
N LYS A 33 -16.54 -12.08 -4.20
CA LYS A 33 -16.76 -11.72 -5.60
C LYS A 33 -15.78 -12.51 -6.46
N ALA A 34 -16.28 -13.19 -7.50
CA ALA A 34 -15.39 -13.97 -8.36
C ALA A 34 -14.30 -13.06 -8.95
N PHE A 35 -13.04 -13.43 -8.77
CA PHE A 35 -11.88 -12.70 -9.30
C PHE A 35 -11.96 -12.46 -10.82
N SER A 36 -12.57 -13.39 -11.54
CA SER A 36 -12.79 -13.31 -13.00
C SER A 36 -14.00 -12.46 -13.40
N SER A 37 -14.80 -11.93 -12.45
CA SER A 37 -15.95 -11.11 -12.83
C SER A 37 -15.49 -9.76 -13.40
N THR A 38 -16.10 -9.33 -14.49
CA THR A 38 -15.82 -8.03 -15.13
C THR A 38 -15.92 -6.87 -14.12
N HIS A 39 -16.88 -6.96 -13.20
CA HIS A 39 -17.06 -5.98 -12.14
C HIS A 39 -15.84 -5.89 -11.21
N TYR A 40 -15.33 -7.04 -10.73
CA TYR A 40 -14.15 -7.10 -9.87
C TYR A 40 -12.92 -6.50 -10.55
N ILE A 41 -12.65 -6.92 -11.79
CA ILE A 41 -11.50 -6.45 -12.57
C ILE A 41 -11.61 -4.95 -12.85
N SER A 42 -12.79 -4.47 -13.28
CA SER A 42 -12.99 -3.06 -13.62
C SER A 42 -12.81 -2.14 -12.41
N TYR A 43 -13.37 -2.48 -11.24
CA TYR A 43 -13.21 -1.67 -10.04
C TYR A 43 -11.76 -1.69 -9.54
N THR A 44 -11.12 -2.86 -9.52
CA THR A 44 -9.70 -2.96 -9.15
C THR A 44 -8.83 -2.09 -10.06
N ALA A 45 -9.07 -2.13 -11.38
CA ALA A 45 -8.33 -1.34 -12.35
C ALA A 45 -8.55 0.18 -12.16
N ILE A 46 -9.79 0.61 -11.93
CA ILE A 46 -10.12 2.02 -11.69
C ILE A 46 -9.42 2.55 -10.43
N PHE A 47 -9.52 1.83 -9.31
CA PHE A 47 -8.88 2.24 -8.07
C PHE A 47 -7.35 2.20 -8.18
N ALA A 48 -6.79 1.21 -8.86
CA ALA A 48 -5.35 1.11 -9.09
C ALA A 48 -4.82 2.24 -9.99
N ALA A 49 -5.55 2.59 -11.06
CA ALA A 49 -5.19 3.70 -11.93
C ALA A 49 -5.22 5.04 -11.17
N LEU A 50 -6.29 5.27 -10.37
CA LEU A 50 -6.40 6.46 -9.53
C LEU A 50 -5.25 6.52 -8.50
N ALA A 51 -4.91 5.38 -7.88
CA ALA A 51 -3.77 5.28 -6.98
C ALA A 51 -2.44 5.59 -7.68
N GLY A 52 -2.24 5.06 -8.89
CA GLY A 52 -1.05 5.33 -9.69
C GLY A 52 -0.88 6.81 -10.03
N VAL A 53 -1.98 7.51 -10.36
CA VAL A 53 -1.96 8.96 -10.59
C VAL A 53 -1.67 9.72 -9.30
N LEU A 54 -2.30 9.37 -8.17
CA LEU A 54 -2.03 10.00 -6.88
C LEU A 54 -0.59 9.78 -6.41
N MET A 55 0.04 8.67 -6.77
CA MET A 55 1.44 8.39 -6.46
C MET A 55 2.42 9.34 -7.18
N LEU A 56 1.99 10.02 -8.24
CA LEU A 56 2.82 11.03 -8.92
C LEU A 56 2.93 12.33 -8.12
N VAL A 57 1.96 12.58 -7.24
CA VAL A 57 1.93 13.74 -6.35
C VAL A 57 2.75 13.42 -5.11
N GLU A 58 4.01 13.81 -5.14
CA GLU A 58 4.99 13.55 -4.08
C GLU A 58 5.18 14.79 -3.23
N ILE A 59 4.88 14.70 -1.94
CA ILE A 59 5.00 15.79 -0.96
C ILE A 59 6.26 15.54 -0.11
N PRO A 60 7.34 16.32 -0.30
CA PRO A 60 8.53 16.20 0.54
C PRO A 60 8.21 16.68 1.97
N LEU A 61 8.78 16.00 2.97
CA LEU A 61 8.60 16.36 4.37
C LEU A 61 9.87 16.99 4.92
N PHE A 62 9.72 18.04 5.72
CA PHE A 62 10.84 18.84 6.25
C PHE A 62 11.70 18.11 7.29
N PHE A 63 11.18 17.04 7.90
CA PHE A 63 11.86 16.28 8.96
C PHE A 63 12.49 14.97 8.47
N ALA A 64 12.36 14.66 7.17
CA ALA A 64 12.90 13.44 6.59
C ALA A 64 13.78 13.77 5.36
N PRO A 65 14.82 12.96 5.08
CA PRO A 65 15.59 13.08 3.84
C PRO A 65 14.71 13.11 2.60
N GLY A 66 15.10 13.90 1.58
CA GLY A 66 14.25 14.21 0.42
C GLY A 66 13.84 13.03 -0.48
N PHE A 67 14.36 11.83 -0.23
CA PHE A 67 13.90 10.60 -0.88
C PHE A 67 12.68 9.97 -0.18
N TYR A 68 12.32 10.41 1.03
CA TYR A 68 11.05 10.06 1.68
C TYR A 68 10.01 11.11 1.31
N LYS A 69 9.06 10.71 0.50
CA LYS A 69 7.99 11.60 0.03
C LYS A 69 6.64 11.00 0.38
N LEU A 70 5.79 11.81 0.94
CA LEU A 70 4.42 11.45 1.23
C LEU A 70 3.61 11.46 -0.08
N ASP A 71 2.85 10.43 -0.32
CA ASP A 71 1.84 10.35 -1.36
C ASP A 71 0.51 9.84 -0.78
N LEU A 72 -0.57 10.08 -1.49
CA LEU A 72 -1.92 9.72 -1.07
C LEU A 72 -2.48 8.50 -1.84
N SER A 73 -1.61 7.76 -2.52
CA SER A 73 -1.99 6.63 -3.38
C SER A 73 -2.66 5.49 -2.63
N GLU A 74 -2.40 5.33 -1.35
CA GLU A 74 -3.01 4.28 -0.52
C GLU A 74 -4.51 4.49 -0.27
N ILE A 75 -5.04 5.72 -0.43
CA ILE A 75 -6.45 6.02 -0.19
C ILE A 75 -7.38 5.20 -1.09
N PRO A 76 -7.25 5.25 -2.44
CA PRO A 76 -8.07 4.41 -3.31
C PRO A 76 -7.80 2.92 -3.13
N ILE A 77 -6.58 2.53 -2.75
CA ILE A 77 -6.26 1.13 -2.47
C ILE A 77 -7.06 0.61 -1.27
N PHE A 78 -7.13 1.36 -0.18
CA PHE A 78 -7.96 0.99 0.97
C PHE A 78 -9.43 0.84 0.61
N ILE A 79 -9.98 1.78 -0.18
CA ILE A 79 -11.38 1.71 -0.62
C ILE A 79 -11.61 0.44 -1.46
N CYS A 80 -10.70 0.16 -2.39
CA CYS A 80 -10.71 -1.06 -3.19
C CYS A 80 -10.68 -2.32 -2.32
N THR A 81 -9.74 -2.38 -1.37
CA THR A 81 -9.52 -3.52 -0.49
C THR A 81 -10.71 -3.78 0.43
N PHE A 82 -11.29 -2.74 1.02
CA PHE A 82 -12.47 -2.88 1.88
C PHE A 82 -13.72 -3.29 1.09
N TYR A 83 -13.81 -2.92 -0.18
CA TYR A 83 -14.96 -3.24 -1.02
C TYR A 83 -14.85 -4.60 -1.70
N LEU A 84 -13.67 -4.97 -2.21
CA LEU A 84 -13.47 -6.16 -3.04
C LEU A 84 -12.70 -7.29 -2.33
N GLY A 85 -11.94 -6.98 -1.30
CA GLY A 85 -11.14 -7.95 -0.55
C GLY A 85 -9.63 -7.75 -0.66
N PRO A 86 -8.86 -8.54 0.13
CA PRO A 86 -7.41 -8.40 0.23
C PRO A 86 -6.67 -8.69 -1.08
N VAL A 87 -7.16 -9.62 -1.90
CA VAL A 87 -6.54 -9.93 -3.21
C VAL A 87 -6.64 -8.74 -4.17
N ALA A 88 -7.80 -8.06 -4.21
CA ALA A 88 -7.96 -6.83 -4.98
C ALA A 88 -7.00 -5.73 -4.49
N GLY A 89 -6.78 -5.63 -3.19
CA GLY A 89 -5.84 -4.69 -2.60
C GLY A 89 -4.41 -4.92 -3.08
N VAL A 90 -3.90 -6.15 -3.00
CA VAL A 90 -2.54 -6.49 -3.48
C VAL A 90 -2.42 -6.29 -5.00
N ALA A 91 -3.46 -6.67 -5.77
CA ALA A 91 -3.46 -6.44 -7.21
C ALA A 91 -3.44 -4.94 -7.55
N ALA A 92 -4.24 -4.13 -6.84
CA ALA A 92 -4.27 -2.69 -7.04
C ALA A 92 -2.95 -2.02 -6.63
N GLU A 93 -2.28 -2.49 -5.55
CA GLU A 93 -0.94 -2.05 -5.16
C GLU A 93 0.10 -2.31 -6.27
N LEU A 94 0.06 -3.51 -6.85
CA LEU A 94 0.98 -3.86 -7.94
C LEU A 94 0.74 -2.99 -9.17
N VAL A 95 -0.53 -2.88 -9.61
CA VAL A 95 -0.90 -2.06 -10.77
C VAL A 95 -0.61 -0.58 -10.54
N LYS A 96 -0.83 -0.04 -9.34
CA LYS A 96 -0.44 1.33 -8.93
C LYS A 96 1.02 1.60 -9.25
N VAL A 97 1.92 0.71 -8.81
CA VAL A 97 3.36 0.86 -9.05
C VAL A 97 3.68 0.76 -10.53
N MET A 98 3.04 -0.16 -11.26
CA MET A 98 3.21 -0.27 -12.72
C MET A 98 2.76 1.00 -13.46
N VAL A 99 1.62 1.58 -13.08
CA VAL A 99 1.13 2.86 -13.66
C VAL A 99 2.13 3.99 -13.40
N LYS A 100 2.63 4.12 -12.15
CA LYS A 100 3.67 5.11 -11.82
C LYS A 100 4.94 4.90 -12.65
N LEU A 101 5.39 3.66 -12.82
CA LEU A 101 6.56 3.33 -13.63
C LEU A 101 6.37 3.69 -15.11
N LEU A 102 5.19 3.48 -15.67
CA LEU A 102 4.87 3.85 -17.04
C LEU A 102 4.81 5.38 -17.25
N LEU A 103 4.30 6.14 -16.27
CA LEU A 103 4.10 7.58 -16.40
C LEU A 103 5.34 8.39 -16.01
N LYS A 104 6.09 7.99 -15.01
CA LYS A 104 7.22 8.75 -14.44
C LYS A 104 8.57 8.03 -14.55
N GLY A 105 8.56 6.71 -14.80
CA GLY A 105 9.75 5.88 -14.75
C GLY A 105 10.23 5.61 -13.32
N THR A 106 11.46 5.15 -13.21
CA THR A 106 12.12 4.92 -11.92
C THR A 106 13.36 5.80 -11.77
N SER A 107 13.52 6.40 -10.59
CA SER A 107 14.74 7.11 -10.18
C SER A 107 15.65 6.27 -9.27
N THR A 108 15.21 5.07 -8.89
CA THR A 108 15.84 4.20 -7.90
C THR A 108 16.09 2.80 -8.44
N ALA A 109 16.25 2.65 -9.77
CA ALA A 109 16.42 1.36 -10.46
C ALA A 109 15.47 0.27 -9.92
N PHE A 110 14.18 0.61 -9.78
CA PHE A 110 13.09 -0.23 -9.29
C PHE A 110 13.13 -0.59 -7.79
N VAL A 111 14.21 -0.32 -7.06
CA VAL A 111 14.33 -0.67 -5.65
C VAL A 111 13.33 0.08 -4.78
N GLY A 112 13.19 1.39 -4.98
CA GLY A 112 12.22 2.23 -4.27
C GLY A 112 10.77 1.91 -4.67
N ASP A 113 10.55 1.57 -5.94
CA ASP A 113 9.22 1.20 -6.44
C ASP A 113 8.77 -0.14 -5.84
N PHE A 114 9.66 -1.11 -5.78
CA PHE A 114 9.43 -2.38 -5.09
C PHE A 114 9.19 -2.19 -3.59
N ALA A 115 9.99 -1.33 -2.95
CA ALA A 115 9.79 -0.99 -1.55
C ALA A 115 8.42 -0.37 -1.29
N ASN A 116 7.95 0.53 -2.16
CA ASN A 116 6.61 1.12 -2.05
C ASN A 116 5.53 0.05 -2.12
N PHE A 117 5.62 -0.91 -3.07
CA PHE A 117 4.70 -2.04 -3.17
C PHE A 117 4.67 -2.88 -1.88
N VAL A 118 5.83 -3.30 -1.38
CA VAL A 118 5.92 -4.18 -0.20
C VAL A 118 5.43 -3.47 1.07
N VAL A 119 5.84 -2.22 1.27
CA VAL A 119 5.42 -1.40 2.42
C VAL A 119 3.93 -1.06 2.32
N GLY A 120 3.41 -0.76 1.13
CA GLY A 120 1.97 -0.58 0.88
C GLY A 120 1.17 -1.82 1.23
N CYS A 121 1.60 -3.00 0.77
CA CYS A 121 0.97 -4.27 1.16
C CYS A 121 1.02 -4.51 2.68
N SER A 122 2.11 -4.14 3.36
CA SER A 122 2.22 -4.26 4.83
C SER A 122 1.26 -3.33 5.58
N PHE A 123 0.77 -2.29 4.93
CA PHE A 123 -0.26 -1.38 5.44
C PHE A 123 -1.67 -1.92 5.20
N VAL A 124 -1.94 -2.31 3.96
CA VAL A 124 -3.27 -2.64 3.47
C VAL A 124 -3.74 -4.03 3.91
N LEU A 125 -2.86 -5.04 3.90
CA LEU A 125 -3.25 -6.41 4.23
C LEU A 125 -3.71 -6.57 5.70
N PRO A 126 -2.97 -6.12 6.73
CA PRO A 126 -3.44 -6.23 8.11
C PRO A 126 -4.75 -5.47 8.34
N ALA A 127 -4.89 -4.29 7.72
CA ALA A 127 -6.12 -3.52 7.80
C ALA A 127 -7.30 -4.26 7.18
N SER A 128 -7.09 -4.93 6.05
CA SER A 128 -8.09 -5.76 5.38
C SER A 128 -8.54 -6.94 6.25
N VAL A 129 -7.60 -7.62 6.89
CA VAL A 129 -7.88 -8.74 7.79
C VAL A 129 -8.80 -8.30 8.93
N VAL A 130 -8.47 -7.20 9.61
CA VAL A 130 -9.29 -6.65 10.70
C VAL A 130 -10.68 -6.22 10.21
N TYR A 131 -10.74 -5.57 9.06
CA TYR A 131 -12.00 -5.10 8.50
C TYR A 131 -12.94 -6.24 8.11
N HIS A 132 -12.44 -7.26 7.40
CA HIS A 132 -13.29 -8.36 6.91
C HIS A 132 -13.68 -9.36 7.98
N ALA A 133 -13.01 -9.39 9.14
CA ALA A 133 -13.46 -10.17 10.29
C ALA A 133 -14.85 -9.70 10.79
N HIS A 134 -15.10 -8.40 10.83
CA HIS A 134 -16.39 -7.78 11.21
C HIS A 134 -16.59 -6.47 10.44
N PRO A 135 -17.15 -6.51 9.22
CA PRO A 135 -17.26 -5.33 8.38
C PRO A 135 -18.06 -4.19 9.03
N GLY A 136 -17.45 -3.01 9.15
CA GLY A 136 -18.08 -1.86 9.77
C GLY A 136 -17.15 -0.64 9.82
N ARG A 137 -17.71 0.54 10.12
CA ARG A 137 -16.94 1.79 10.17
C ARG A 137 -15.88 1.79 11.28
N LYS A 138 -16.22 1.23 12.45
CA LYS A 138 -15.27 1.13 13.58
C LYS A 138 -14.12 0.18 13.27
N THR A 139 -14.42 -0.94 12.66
CA THR A 139 -13.42 -1.93 12.25
C THR A 139 -12.58 -1.47 11.07
N ALA A 140 -13.11 -0.65 10.16
CA ALA A 140 -12.32 0.02 9.14
C ALA A 140 -11.26 0.94 9.77
N LEU A 141 -11.65 1.77 10.74
CA LEU A 141 -10.72 2.65 11.46
C LEU A 141 -9.69 1.84 12.26
N LEU A 142 -10.15 0.83 13.01
CA LEU A 142 -9.26 -0.07 13.77
C LEU A 142 -8.28 -0.80 12.83
N GLY A 143 -8.79 -1.31 11.71
CA GLY A 143 -7.97 -1.97 10.70
C GLY A 143 -6.86 -1.05 10.16
N MET A 144 -7.21 0.19 9.81
CA MET A 144 -6.22 1.18 9.36
C MET A 144 -5.21 1.54 10.46
N ALA A 145 -5.63 1.59 11.73
CA ALA A 145 -4.72 1.81 12.85
C ALA A 145 -3.74 0.64 13.03
N VAL A 146 -4.23 -0.60 12.96
CA VAL A 146 -3.39 -1.80 12.99
C VAL A 146 -2.46 -1.83 11.78
N GLY A 147 -2.96 -1.55 10.58
CA GLY A 147 -2.16 -1.43 9.37
C GLY A 147 -1.05 -0.38 9.50
N THR A 148 -1.37 0.80 10.06
CA THR A 148 -0.37 1.85 10.35
C THR A 148 0.73 1.34 11.29
N ALA A 149 0.37 0.65 12.36
CA ALA A 149 1.34 0.09 13.30
C ALA A 149 2.23 -0.96 12.62
N VAL A 150 1.65 -1.90 11.86
CA VAL A 150 2.40 -2.93 11.13
C VAL A 150 3.30 -2.30 10.07
N MET A 151 2.78 -1.36 9.27
CA MET A 151 3.57 -0.63 8.26
C MET A 151 4.73 0.12 8.92
N THR A 152 4.52 0.76 10.05
CA THR A 152 5.57 1.51 10.74
C THR A 152 6.68 0.58 11.21
N VAL A 153 6.35 -0.53 11.86
CA VAL A 153 7.35 -1.49 12.34
C VAL A 153 8.05 -2.18 11.17
N PHE A 154 7.28 -2.76 10.26
CA PHE A 154 7.82 -3.46 9.10
C PHE A 154 8.60 -2.53 8.17
N GLY A 155 8.02 -1.39 7.79
CA GLY A 155 8.64 -0.43 6.88
C GLY A 155 9.92 0.16 7.47
N SER A 156 9.98 0.40 8.79
CA SER A 156 11.18 0.87 9.46
C SER A 156 12.29 -0.21 9.47
N ALA A 157 11.95 -1.45 9.79
CA ALA A 157 12.89 -2.56 9.73
C ALA A 157 13.38 -2.82 8.29
N PHE A 158 12.46 -2.80 7.32
CA PHE A 158 12.79 -2.96 5.91
C PHE A 158 13.70 -1.85 5.38
N ASN A 159 13.47 -0.61 5.80
CA ASN A 159 14.36 0.51 5.50
C ASN A 159 15.77 0.29 6.08
N ALA A 160 15.88 -0.08 7.36
CA ALA A 160 17.16 -0.28 8.03
C ALA A 160 17.99 -1.39 7.38
N VAL A 161 17.36 -2.54 7.11
CA VAL A 161 18.05 -3.76 6.72
C VAL A 161 18.26 -3.85 5.21
N TYR A 162 17.33 -3.35 4.42
CA TYR A 162 17.34 -3.54 2.98
C TYR A 162 17.45 -2.22 2.19
N LEU A 163 16.56 -1.27 2.42
CA LEU A 163 16.42 -0.12 1.52
C LEU A 163 17.60 0.84 1.61
N LEU A 164 18.02 1.22 2.80
CA LEU A 164 19.17 2.13 3.01
C LEU A 164 20.49 1.54 2.50
N PRO A 165 20.86 0.27 2.79
CA PRO A 165 22.04 -0.36 2.20
C PRO A 165 21.95 -0.47 0.67
N LYS A 166 20.78 -0.77 0.12
CA LYS A 166 20.59 -0.83 -1.35
C LYS A 166 20.72 0.55 -2.00
N PHE A 167 20.20 1.59 -1.37
CA PHE A 167 20.37 2.97 -1.86
C PHE A 167 21.84 3.39 -1.84
N ALA A 168 22.59 3.06 -0.78
CA ALA A 168 24.01 3.31 -0.70
C ALA A 168 24.77 2.69 -1.91
N THR A 169 24.46 1.42 -2.22
CA THR A 169 25.04 0.71 -3.35
C THR A 169 24.62 1.32 -4.69
N LEU A 170 23.31 1.62 -4.85
CA LEU A 170 22.72 2.10 -6.09
C LEU A 170 23.22 3.52 -6.48
N PHE A 171 23.29 4.41 -5.50
CA PHE A 171 23.75 5.78 -5.72
C PHE A 171 25.28 5.93 -5.63
N HIS A 172 26.00 4.82 -5.46
CA HIS A 172 27.48 4.84 -5.24
C HIS A 172 27.88 5.81 -4.11
N MET A 173 27.06 5.91 -3.08
CA MET A 173 27.29 6.76 -1.94
C MET A 173 27.57 5.91 -0.70
N PRO A 174 28.57 6.27 0.12
CA PRO A 174 28.76 5.60 1.40
C PRO A 174 27.54 5.81 2.29
N LEU A 175 27.20 4.82 3.10
CA LEU A 175 26.05 4.88 4.00
C LEU A 175 26.08 6.11 4.92
N ASP A 176 27.29 6.53 5.32
CA ASP A 176 27.53 7.75 6.11
C ASP A 176 27.05 9.03 5.39
N ALA A 177 27.15 9.08 4.07
CA ALA A 177 26.62 10.22 3.31
C ALA A 177 25.09 10.28 3.34
N ILE A 178 24.41 9.12 3.35
CA ILE A 178 22.96 9.04 3.51
C ILE A 178 22.57 9.46 4.94
N ILE A 179 23.31 9.01 5.95
CA ILE A 179 23.12 9.43 7.35
C ILE A 179 23.32 10.95 7.47
N ALA A 180 24.37 11.51 6.86
CA ALA A 180 24.66 12.94 6.86
C ALA A 180 23.52 13.80 6.26
N MET A 181 22.74 13.26 5.30
CA MET A 181 21.51 13.95 4.84
C MET A 181 20.48 14.06 5.96
N GLY A 182 20.37 13.05 6.81
CA GLY A 182 19.52 13.08 7.99
C GLY A 182 20.07 14.02 9.08
N THR A 183 21.37 13.99 9.33
CA THR A 183 22.04 14.85 10.32
C THR A 183 21.86 16.34 10.01
N LYS A 184 21.82 16.72 8.74
CA LYS A 184 21.52 18.10 8.30
C LYS A 184 20.13 18.57 8.71
N ILE A 185 19.19 17.64 8.89
CA ILE A 185 17.80 17.94 9.29
C ILE A 185 17.67 17.87 10.81
N ASN A 186 18.28 16.86 11.42
CA ASN A 186 18.26 16.64 12.86
C ASN A 186 19.63 16.14 13.33
N ALA A 187 20.32 16.94 14.13
CA ALA A 187 21.65 16.62 14.66
C ALA A 187 21.72 15.34 15.50
N SER A 188 20.58 14.85 16.02
CA SER A 188 20.51 13.58 16.75
C SER A 188 20.62 12.35 15.82
N ILE A 189 20.59 12.52 14.51
CA ILE A 189 20.76 11.45 13.52
C ILE A 189 22.26 11.26 13.28
N THR A 190 22.83 10.23 13.91
CA THR A 190 24.26 9.90 13.83
C THR A 190 24.53 8.49 13.32
N SER A 191 23.49 7.67 13.14
CA SER A 191 23.58 6.28 12.72
C SER A 191 22.34 5.85 11.92
N VAL A 192 22.39 4.68 11.29
CA VAL A 192 21.20 4.08 10.61
C VAL A 192 20.04 3.94 11.59
N SER A 193 20.30 3.47 12.81
CA SER A 193 19.25 3.29 13.83
C SER A 193 18.60 4.61 14.21
N THR A 194 19.38 5.67 14.41
CA THR A 194 18.85 7.00 14.73
C THR A 194 18.16 7.65 13.52
N LEU A 195 18.63 7.40 12.28
CA LEU A 195 17.93 7.82 11.06
C LEU A 195 16.55 7.16 10.96
N VAL A 196 16.50 5.86 11.22
CA VAL A 196 15.22 5.13 11.22
C VAL A 196 14.31 5.65 12.32
N LEU A 197 14.80 5.82 13.53
CA LEU A 197 13.99 6.26 14.67
C LEU A 197 13.45 7.69 14.50
N PHE A 198 14.28 8.63 14.02
CA PHE A 198 13.90 10.05 13.96
C PHE A 198 13.37 10.52 12.60
N ALA A 199 13.55 9.75 11.53
CA ALA A 199 13.01 10.10 10.22
C ALA A 199 12.00 9.06 9.69
N VAL A 200 12.36 7.76 9.66
CA VAL A 200 11.52 6.72 9.01
C VAL A 200 10.27 6.40 9.83
N VAL A 201 10.43 6.22 11.14
CA VAL A 201 9.28 5.93 12.04
C VAL A 201 8.27 7.08 12.03
N PRO A 202 8.67 8.37 12.26
CA PRO A 202 7.72 9.48 12.18
C PRO A 202 7.09 9.63 10.78
N PHE A 203 7.86 9.37 9.72
CA PHE A 203 7.35 9.40 8.34
C PHE A 203 6.24 8.37 8.12
N ASN A 204 6.47 7.10 8.50
CA ASN A 204 5.48 6.04 8.34
C ASN A 204 4.23 6.28 9.21
N LEU A 205 4.41 6.75 10.44
CA LEU A 205 3.29 7.12 11.32
C LEU A 205 2.46 8.26 10.71
N LEU A 206 3.12 9.33 10.25
CA LEU A 206 2.43 10.45 9.62
C LEU A 206 1.67 10.01 8.35
N LYS A 207 2.35 9.24 7.47
CA LYS A 207 1.72 8.68 6.27
C LYS A 207 0.48 7.84 6.66
N GLY A 208 0.64 6.94 7.61
CA GLY A 208 -0.45 6.08 8.08
C GLY A 208 -1.63 6.86 8.65
N VAL A 209 -1.38 7.87 9.50
CA VAL A 209 -2.44 8.70 10.09
C VAL A 209 -3.15 9.53 9.02
N VAL A 210 -2.40 10.23 8.17
CA VAL A 210 -2.99 11.08 7.11
C VAL A 210 -3.85 10.26 6.15
N VAL A 211 -3.29 9.16 5.64
CA VAL A 211 -4.01 8.26 4.74
C VAL A 211 -5.24 7.67 5.41
N SER A 212 -5.13 7.20 6.66
CA SER A 212 -6.25 6.61 7.40
C SER A 212 -7.39 7.62 7.63
N LEU A 213 -7.07 8.84 8.03
CA LEU A 213 -8.07 9.89 8.22
C LEU A 213 -8.78 10.25 6.92
N LEU A 214 -8.04 10.48 5.85
CA LEU A 214 -8.62 10.82 4.55
C LEU A 214 -9.43 9.65 3.98
N THR A 215 -8.93 8.43 4.09
CA THR A 215 -9.66 7.22 3.69
C THR A 215 -10.97 7.10 4.47
N PHE A 216 -10.95 7.28 5.79
CA PHE A 216 -12.15 7.19 6.63
C PHE A 216 -13.22 8.23 6.23
N LEU A 217 -12.81 9.46 5.95
CA LEU A 217 -13.71 10.53 5.51
C LEU A 217 -14.34 10.21 4.15
N LEU A 218 -13.54 9.74 3.20
CA LEU A 218 -14.00 9.36 1.85
C LEU A 218 -14.83 8.08 1.88
N TYR A 219 -14.42 7.08 2.63
CA TYR A 219 -15.15 5.82 2.77
C TYR A 219 -16.57 6.02 3.27
N LYS A 220 -16.78 6.96 4.21
CA LYS A 220 -18.11 7.33 4.71
C LYS A 220 -19.06 7.78 3.57
N ARG A 221 -18.52 8.44 2.55
CA ARG A 221 -19.31 8.95 1.40
C ARG A 221 -19.42 7.94 0.26
N ILE A 222 -18.37 7.16 0.02
CA ILE A 222 -18.27 6.27 -1.14
C ILE A 222 -18.94 4.91 -0.86
N SER A 223 -18.78 4.36 0.35
CA SER A 223 -19.33 3.05 0.73
C SER A 223 -20.82 2.87 0.41
N PRO A 224 -21.74 3.82 0.70
CA PRO A 224 -23.14 3.68 0.32
C PRO A 224 -23.38 3.63 -1.19
N LEU A 225 -22.54 4.32 -1.98
CA LEU A 225 -22.65 4.33 -3.45
C LEU A 225 -22.24 2.99 -4.05
N LEU A 226 -21.18 2.38 -3.54
CA LEU A 226 -20.70 1.08 -3.98
C LEU A 226 -21.72 -0.03 -3.69
N HIS A 227 -22.31 -0.06 -2.49
CA HIS A 227 -23.30 -1.06 -2.11
C HIS A 227 -24.63 -0.89 -2.84
N ARG A 228 -25.09 0.34 -3.13
CA ARG A 228 -26.29 0.59 -3.94
C ARG A 228 -26.18 0.03 -5.36
N GLY A 229 -24.98 0.04 -5.94
CA GLY A 229 -24.73 -0.58 -7.24
C GLY A 229 -24.98 -2.09 -7.22
N ASP A 230 -24.53 -2.76 -6.18
CA ASP A 230 -24.71 -4.20 -6.00
C ASP A 230 -26.18 -4.58 -5.75
N GLU A 231 -26.89 -3.83 -4.92
CA GLU A 231 -28.33 -4.05 -4.66
C GLU A 231 -29.19 -3.92 -5.93
N LYS A 232 -28.97 -2.88 -6.73
CA LYS A 232 -29.67 -2.71 -8.00
C LYS A 232 -29.39 -3.86 -8.97
N LYS A 233 -28.18 -4.37 -8.99
CA LYS A 233 -27.80 -5.51 -9.85
C LYS A 233 -28.45 -6.80 -9.38
N LEU A 234 -28.53 -7.01 -8.06
CA LEU A 234 -29.21 -8.16 -7.47
C LEU A 234 -30.72 -8.13 -7.75
N GLN A 235 -31.36 -6.97 -7.64
CA GLN A 235 -32.77 -6.75 -7.96
C GLN A 235 -33.07 -7.02 -9.44
N ARG A 236 -32.19 -6.58 -10.35
CA ARG A 236 -32.33 -6.85 -11.79
C ARG A 236 -32.22 -8.34 -12.12
N ARG A 237 -31.27 -9.06 -11.49
CA ARG A 237 -31.12 -10.52 -11.67
C ARG A 237 -32.37 -11.29 -11.17
N LYS A 238 -32.87 -10.91 -9.99
CA LYS A 238 -34.12 -11.49 -9.46
C LYS A 238 -35.32 -11.21 -10.36
N ALA A 239 -35.42 -10.02 -10.96
CA ALA A 239 -36.48 -9.65 -11.88
C ALA A 239 -36.39 -10.40 -13.23
N GLN A 240 -35.17 -10.85 -13.61
CA GLN A 240 -34.95 -11.65 -14.84
C GLN A 240 -35.05 -13.16 -14.60
N GLY A 241 -35.43 -13.63 -13.40
CA GLY A 241 -35.61 -15.03 -13.08
C GLY A 241 -34.31 -15.84 -12.92
N GLU A 242 -33.14 -15.18 -12.90
CA GLU A 242 -31.86 -15.80 -12.57
C GLU A 242 -31.77 -15.96 -11.04
N ASN A 243 -32.10 -17.16 -10.56
CA ASN A 243 -31.80 -17.53 -9.16
C ASN A 243 -30.28 -17.60 -8.97
N ALA A 244 -29.78 -16.89 -7.95
CA ALA A 244 -28.39 -16.90 -7.53
C ALA A 244 -28.01 -18.20 -6.84
#